data_68be71fda6c6831f06d67f6e79ead526
#
_entry.id   68be71fda6c6831f06d67f6e79ead526
#
_cell.length_a   1.000
_cell.length_b   1.000
_cell.length_c   1.000
_cell.angle_alpha   90.00
_cell.angle_beta   90.00
_cell.angle_gamma   90.00
#
_symmetry.space_group_name_H-M   'P 1'
#
loop_
_entity.id
_entity.type
_entity.pdbx_description
1 polymer ?
#
loop_
_entity_poly.entity_id
_entity_poly.type
_entity_poly.pdbx_seq_one_letter_code
_entity_poly.pdbx_strand_id
1 'polypeptide(L)'
;DEQASAYKLTPLGRQLSQLPVDPRLARMVLEAQKHGCVREAMIITSALSIQDPRERPMDKQQASDEKHRRFHDKESDFLAFVNLWNYLGEQQKALSSNAFRRLCRTDYLNYLRVREWQDIYTQLRQVVKELGIPVNSEPAEYREIHIALLTGLLSHIGMKDADKQEYTGARNARFSIFPGSGLFKKPPKWVMVAELVETSRLWGRIAARIDPEWVEPVAQHLIKRTYSEPHWERAQGAVMATEKVTVYGLPIVAARKVNYSQIDPALCRELFIRHALVEGDWQTRHAFFRENLKLR
;
A
#
# COMPACT_ATOMS: atom_id res chain seq x y z
N ASP A 1 0.41 -45.47 -4.90
CA ASP A 1 0.87 -44.46 -5.90
C ASP A 1 0.17 -43.12 -5.61
N GLU A 2 0.69 -42.42 -4.62
CA GLU A 2 0.31 -41.03 -4.38
C GLU A 2 0.96 -40.19 -5.49
N GLN A 3 0.17 -39.76 -6.46
CA GLN A 3 0.59 -38.77 -7.42
C GLN A 3 0.82 -37.46 -6.67
N ALA A 4 2.07 -37.19 -6.35
CA ALA A 4 2.49 -35.87 -5.89
C ALA A 4 2.05 -34.83 -6.94
N SER A 5 1.01 -34.08 -6.62
CA SER A 5 0.56 -32.96 -7.42
C SER A 5 1.71 -31.95 -7.53
N ALA A 6 2.39 -31.92 -8.66
CA ALA A 6 3.51 -31.02 -8.88
C ALA A 6 2.99 -29.59 -8.97
N TYR A 7 3.12 -28.82 -7.90
CA TYR A 7 2.82 -27.40 -7.90
C TYR A 7 3.74 -26.69 -8.90
N LYS A 8 3.13 -26.03 -9.89
CA LYS A 8 3.84 -25.23 -10.88
C LYS A 8 3.79 -23.76 -10.48
N LEU A 9 4.95 -23.10 -10.51
CA LEU A 9 5.00 -21.65 -10.32
C LEU A 9 4.22 -20.93 -11.43
N THR A 10 3.42 -19.95 -11.05
CA THR A 10 2.80 -19.02 -11.99
C THR A 10 3.88 -18.18 -12.68
N PRO A 11 3.59 -17.51 -13.81
CA PRO A 11 4.54 -16.56 -14.42
C PRO A 11 5.06 -15.53 -13.43
N LEU A 12 4.18 -14.95 -12.59
CA LEU A 12 4.55 -14.04 -11.53
C LEU A 12 5.45 -14.71 -10.48
N GLY A 13 5.11 -15.92 -10.04
CA GLY A 13 5.92 -16.67 -9.08
C GLY A 13 7.34 -16.94 -9.57
N ARG A 14 7.51 -17.20 -10.86
CA ARG A 14 8.84 -17.34 -11.49
C ARG A 14 9.65 -16.06 -11.48
N GLN A 15 9.01 -14.91 -11.76
CA GLN A 15 9.69 -13.62 -11.66
C GLN A 15 10.07 -13.28 -10.21
N LEU A 16 9.16 -13.51 -9.25
CA LEU A 16 9.43 -13.28 -7.83
C LEU A 16 10.62 -14.11 -7.31
N SER A 17 10.75 -15.36 -7.76
CA SER A 17 11.84 -16.26 -7.33
C SER A 17 13.23 -15.87 -7.84
N GLN A 18 13.32 -15.01 -8.83
CA GLN A 18 14.59 -14.52 -9.37
C GLN A 18 15.16 -13.34 -8.58
N LEU A 19 14.32 -12.63 -7.85
CA LEU A 19 14.75 -11.45 -7.07
C LEU A 19 15.35 -11.88 -5.73
N PRO A 20 16.54 -11.34 -5.34
CA PRO A 20 17.26 -11.75 -4.15
C PRO A 20 16.72 -11.10 -2.86
N VAL A 21 15.42 -11.04 -2.71
CA VAL A 21 14.72 -10.44 -1.55
C VAL A 21 13.47 -11.27 -1.21
N ASP A 22 12.91 -11.03 -0.03
CA ASP A 22 11.64 -11.63 0.39
C ASP A 22 10.55 -11.46 -0.71
N PRO A 23 9.69 -12.47 -0.96
CA PRO A 23 8.63 -12.39 -1.98
C PRO A 23 7.73 -11.17 -1.90
N ARG A 24 7.43 -10.67 -0.72
CA ARG A 24 6.64 -9.43 -0.55
C ARG A 24 7.39 -8.21 -1.07
N LEU A 25 8.69 -8.12 -0.80
CA LEU A 25 9.55 -7.05 -1.29
C LEU A 25 9.75 -7.17 -2.81
N ALA A 26 9.94 -8.40 -3.31
CA ALA A 26 10.01 -8.67 -4.73
C ALA A 26 8.72 -8.23 -5.47
N ARG A 27 7.56 -8.46 -4.86
CA ARG A 27 6.26 -8.00 -5.41
C ARG A 27 6.20 -6.48 -5.56
N MET A 28 6.74 -5.73 -4.61
CA MET A 28 6.82 -4.27 -4.67
C MET A 28 7.66 -3.80 -5.87
N VAL A 29 8.81 -4.43 -6.10
CA VAL A 29 9.70 -4.09 -7.23
C VAL A 29 9.03 -4.38 -8.57
N LEU A 30 8.34 -5.52 -8.71
CA LEU A 30 7.64 -5.86 -9.96
C LEU A 30 6.45 -4.91 -10.22
N GLU A 31 5.70 -4.53 -9.19
CA GLU A 31 4.60 -3.58 -9.34
C GLU A 31 5.10 -2.17 -9.69
N ALA A 32 6.28 -1.79 -9.20
CA ALA A 32 6.89 -0.50 -9.45
C ALA A 32 7.11 -0.20 -10.94
N GLN A 33 7.24 -1.23 -11.78
CA GLN A 33 7.31 -1.07 -13.23
C GLN A 33 6.08 -0.36 -13.80
N LYS A 34 4.89 -0.71 -13.31
CA LYS A 34 3.62 -0.10 -13.76
C LYS A 34 3.47 1.36 -13.32
N HIS A 35 4.20 1.75 -12.30
CA HIS A 35 4.11 3.06 -11.66
C HIS A 35 5.32 3.96 -11.93
N GLY A 36 6.28 3.51 -12.74
CA GLY A 36 7.47 4.29 -13.07
C GLY A 36 8.36 4.63 -11.86
N CYS A 37 8.39 3.78 -10.83
CA CYS A 37 9.11 4.01 -9.58
C CYS A 37 10.07 2.86 -9.19
N VAL A 38 10.59 2.14 -10.17
CA VAL A 38 11.45 0.97 -9.94
C VAL A 38 12.71 1.32 -9.15
N ARG A 39 13.30 2.49 -9.42
CA ARG A 39 14.49 2.98 -8.69
C ARG A 39 14.20 3.12 -7.19
N GLU A 40 13.15 3.82 -6.82
CA GLU A 40 12.75 4.04 -5.43
C GLU A 40 12.35 2.71 -4.76
N ALA A 41 11.61 1.86 -5.45
CA ALA A 41 11.23 0.54 -4.96
C ALA A 41 12.45 -0.34 -4.66
N MET A 42 13.48 -0.35 -5.52
CA MET A 42 14.72 -1.08 -5.27
C MET A 42 15.51 -0.51 -4.08
N ILE A 43 15.57 0.81 -3.93
CA ILE A 43 16.21 1.47 -2.78
C ILE A 43 15.53 1.04 -1.48
N ILE A 44 14.20 1.11 -1.44
CA ILE A 44 13.41 0.83 -0.24
C ILE A 44 13.45 -0.66 0.10
N THR A 45 13.23 -1.54 -0.87
CA THR A 45 13.21 -3.00 -0.63
C THR A 45 14.57 -3.53 -0.21
N SER A 46 15.65 -3.03 -0.77
CA SER A 46 17.01 -3.38 -0.31
C SER A 46 17.27 -2.89 1.11
N ALA A 47 16.80 -1.69 1.48
CA ALA A 47 16.88 -1.18 2.86
C ALA A 47 16.07 -2.05 3.85
N LEU A 48 14.90 -2.50 3.45
CA LEU A 48 14.05 -3.38 4.28
C LEU A 48 14.60 -4.81 4.42
N SER A 49 15.56 -5.21 3.57
CA SER A 49 16.18 -6.54 3.59
C SER A 49 17.36 -6.64 4.55
N ILE A 50 17.81 -5.53 5.10
CA ILE A 50 18.95 -5.45 6.02
C ILE A 50 18.52 -4.88 7.37
N GLN A 51 19.41 -4.98 8.35
CA GLN A 51 19.26 -4.20 9.57
C GLN A 51 19.46 -2.71 9.26
N ASP A 52 18.61 -1.85 9.84
CA ASP A 52 18.65 -0.40 9.60
C ASP A 52 20.09 0.13 9.75
N PRO A 53 20.64 0.82 8.74
CA PRO A 53 22.00 1.37 8.83
C PRO A 53 22.11 2.53 9.83
N ARG A 54 21.01 3.15 10.23
CA ARG A 54 20.99 4.23 11.24
C ARG A 54 21.15 3.62 12.63
N GLU A 55 22.20 4.00 13.33
CA GLU A 55 22.48 3.58 14.69
C GLU A 55 21.96 4.60 15.70
N ARG A 56 21.45 4.12 16.82
CA ARG A 56 20.96 4.96 17.93
C ARG A 56 21.56 4.49 19.24
N PRO A 57 22.86 4.79 19.50
CA PRO A 57 23.54 4.38 20.71
C PRO A 57 22.83 4.91 21.97
N MET A 58 22.75 4.13 23.02
CA MET A 58 22.01 4.49 24.23
C MET A 58 22.55 5.77 24.91
N ASP A 59 23.85 5.99 24.85
CA ASP A 59 24.54 7.17 25.41
C ASP A 59 24.51 8.41 24.48
N LYS A 60 24.04 8.26 23.23
CA LYS A 60 24.05 9.32 22.20
C LYS A 60 22.76 9.44 21.42
N GLN A 61 21.66 9.06 22.04
CA GLN A 61 20.34 9.01 21.36
C GLN A 61 19.95 10.36 20.76
N GLN A 62 20.07 11.45 21.53
CA GLN A 62 19.70 12.78 21.06
C GLN A 62 20.58 13.24 19.88
N ALA A 63 21.87 13.01 19.96
CA ALA A 63 22.80 13.40 18.90
C ALA A 63 22.56 12.61 17.60
N SER A 64 22.30 11.31 17.71
CA SER A 64 21.96 10.48 16.54
C SER A 64 20.61 10.88 15.93
N ASP A 65 19.57 11.10 16.76
CA ASP A 65 18.26 11.54 16.31
C ASP A 65 18.33 12.89 15.58
N GLU A 66 19.16 13.82 16.06
CA GLU A 66 19.41 15.12 15.41
C GLU A 66 20.05 14.94 14.01
N LYS A 67 21.05 14.07 13.91
CA LYS A 67 21.70 13.76 12.63
C LYS A 67 20.75 13.10 11.63
N HIS A 68 19.90 12.19 12.09
CA HIS A 68 18.99 11.44 11.21
C HIS A 68 17.75 12.24 10.83
N ARG A 69 17.36 13.27 11.61
CA ARG A 69 16.16 14.09 11.36
C ARG A 69 16.13 14.70 9.97
N ARG A 70 17.28 15.06 9.40
CA ARG A 70 17.39 15.62 8.04
C ARG A 70 16.90 14.70 6.93
N PHE A 71 16.85 13.38 7.18
CA PHE A 71 16.37 12.39 6.23
C PHE A 71 14.87 12.11 6.38
N HIS A 72 14.26 12.55 7.47
CA HIS A 72 12.84 12.28 7.73
C HIS A 72 11.95 12.93 6.69
N ASP A 73 10.93 12.19 6.29
CA ASP A 73 9.77 12.69 5.59
C ASP A 73 8.57 12.70 6.54
N LYS A 74 7.68 13.69 6.41
CA LYS A 74 6.55 13.88 7.33
C LYS A 74 5.45 12.85 7.15
N GLU A 75 5.39 12.23 5.99
CA GLU A 75 4.32 11.32 5.58
C GLU A 75 4.80 9.89 5.32
N SER A 76 6.13 9.66 5.22
CA SER A 76 6.68 8.36 4.85
C SER A 76 8.07 8.09 5.41
N ASP A 77 8.17 7.08 6.26
CA ASP A 77 9.46 6.54 6.70
C ASP A 77 10.20 5.80 5.57
N PHE A 78 9.47 5.34 4.55
CA PHE A 78 10.10 4.73 3.37
C PHE A 78 10.88 5.76 2.54
N LEU A 79 10.35 6.98 2.41
CA LEU A 79 11.06 8.07 1.73
C LEU A 79 12.29 8.54 2.51
N ALA A 80 12.32 8.34 3.82
CA ALA A 80 13.53 8.60 4.61
C ALA A 80 14.71 7.72 4.14
N PHE A 81 14.47 6.49 3.71
CA PHE A 81 15.50 5.64 3.09
C PHE A 81 15.96 6.19 1.73
N VAL A 82 15.04 6.68 0.91
CA VAL A 82 15.40 7.30 -0.39
C VAL A 82 16.26 8.55 -0.16
N ASN A 83 15.89 9.39 0.80
CA ASN A 83 16.67 10.59 1.17
C ASN A 83 18.07 10.23 1.67
N LEU A 84 18.18 9.22 2.54
CA LEU A 84 19.46 8.72 3.04
C LEU A 84 20.31 8.14 1.90
N TRP A 85 19.73 7.35 1.01
CA TRP A 85 20.41 6.78 -0.16
C TRP A 85 21.00 7.84 -1.06
N ASN A 86 20.24 8.88 -1.39
CA ASN A 86 20.69 9.98 -2.22
C ASN A 86 21.85 10.72 -1.55
N TYR A 87 21.73 11.03 -0.25
CA TYR A 87 22.80 11.65 0.53
C TYR A 87 24.08 10.81 0.51
N LEU A 88 23.99 9.52 0.78
CA LEU A 88 25.16 8.63 0.77
C LEU A 88 25.81 8.58 -0.60
N GLY A 89 25.02 8.55 -1.69
CA GLY A 89 25.54 8.57 -3.06
C GLY A 89 26.28 9.87 -3.40
N GLU A 90 25.78 11.01 -2.94
CA GLU A 90 26.45 12.31 -3.10
C GLU A 90 27.76 12.36 -2.33
N GLN A 91 27.75 11.91 -1.08
CA GLN A 91 28.96 11.91 -0.23
C GLN A 91 30.04 10.95 -0.75
N GLN A 92 29.66 9.80 -1.29
CA GLN A 92 30.61 8.86 -1.90
C GLN A 92 31.30 9.43 -3.14
N LYS A 93 30.62 10.27 -3.92
CA LYS A 93 31.19 10.96 -5.07
C LYS A 93 32.16 12.06 -4.66
N ALA A 94 31.89 12.72 -3.53
CA ALA A 94 32.65 13.87 -3.06
C ALA A 94 33.88 13.52 -2.18
N LEU A 95 33.85 12.34 -1.53
CA LEU A 95 34.81 11.97 -0.50
C LEU A 95 35.66 10.74 -0.89
N SER A 96 36.89 10.67 -0.35
CA SER A 96 37.68 9.43 -0.38
C SER A 96 37.01 8.34 0.50
N SER A 97 37.33 7.07 0.24
CA SER A 97 36.78 5.93 1.00
C SER A 97 36.98 6.06 2.51
N ASN A 98 38.17 6.58 2.94
CA ASN A 98 38.46 6.80 4.36
C ASN A 98 37.66 7.96 4.95
N ALA A 99 37.46 9.03 4.19
CA ALA A 99 36.66 10.17 4.60
C ALA A 99 35.17 9.77 4.69
N PHE A 100 34.69 8.98 3.75
CA PHE A 100 33.31 8.45 3.77
C PHE A 100 33.05 7.54 4.98
N ARG A 101 33.98 6.65 5.35
CA ARG A 101 33.88 5.86 6.59
C ARG A 101 33.80 6.73 7.84
N ARG A 102 34.60 7.80 7.90
CA ARG A 102 34.51 8.75 9.01
C ARG A 102 33.19 9.49 9.05
N LEU A 103 32.66 9.91 7.89
CA LEU A 103 31.35 10.52 7.77
C LEU A 103 30.27 9.60 8.32
N CYS A 104 30.24 8.34 7.91
CA CYS A 104 29.25 7.37 8.43
C CYS A 104 29.29 7.31 9.97
N ARG A 105 30.49 7.22 10.57
CA ARG A 105 30.64 7.21 12.02
C ARG A 105 30.12 8.50 12.67
N THR A 106 30.43 9.65 12.09
CA THR A 106 30.01 10.97 12.60
C THR A 106 28.49 11.14 12.51
N ASP A 107 27.86 10.54 11.51
CA ASP A 107 26.41 10.61 11.27
C ASP A 107 25.64 9.43 11.90
N TYR A 108 26.30 8.64 12.75
CA TYR A 108 25.72 7.45 13.39
C TYR A 108 25.14 6.46 12.37
N LEU A 109 25.86 6.25 11.28
CA LEU A 109 25.54 5.27 10.25
C LEU A 109 26.50 4.09 10.30
N ASN A 110 25.98 2.87 10.30
CA ASN A 110 26.80 1.68 10.24
C ASN A 110 27.33 1.47 8.82
N TYR A 111 28.63 1.66 8.63
CA TYR A 111 29.26 1.57 7.32
C TYR A 111 29.06 0.20 6.65
N LEU A 112 29.16 -0.90 7.42
CA LEU A 112 29.00 -2.24 6.87
C LEU A 112 27.57 -2.48 6.38
N ARG A 113 26.56 -2.01 7.13
CA ARG A 113 25.16 -2.08 6.70
C ARG A 113 24.88 -1.21 5.48
N VAL A 114 25.51 -0.04 5.38
CA VAL A 114 25.44 0.79 4.18
C VAL A 114 25.99 0.03 2.96
N ARG A 115 27.11 -0.66 3.11
CA ARG A 115 27.68 -1.50 2.04
C ARG A 115 26.76 -2.65 1.68
N GLU A 116 26.23 -3.37 2.66
CA GLU A 116 25.27 -4.45 2.46
C GLU A 116 24.04 -3.96 1.69
N TRP A 117 23.50 -2.80 2.06
CA TRP A 117 22.39 -2.15 1.36
C TRP A 117 22.70 -1.91 -0.12
N GLN A 118 23.87 -1.34 -0.39
CA GLN A 118 24.32 -1.08 -1.76
C GLN A 118 24.55 -2.36 -2.58
N ASP A 119 25.03 -3.41 -1.93
CA ASP A 119 25.25 -4.71 -2.57
C ASP A 119 23.92 -5.37 -2.96
N ILE A 120 22.94 -5.37 -2.07
CA ILE A 120 21.58 -5.88 -2.39
C ILE A 120 20.92 -5.05 -3.49
N TYR A 121 21.03 -3.72 -3.43
CA TYR A 121 20.53 -2.87 -4.51
C TYR A 121 21.17 -3.20 -5.87
N THR A 122 22.46 -3.44 -5.90
CA THR A 122 23.19 -3.79 -7.12
C THR A 122 22.72 -5.14 -7.67
N GLN A 123 22.50 -6.13 -6.81
CA GLN A 123 21.96 -7.44 -7.19
C GLN A 123 20.53 -7.30 -7.75
N LEU A 124 19.66 -6.53 -7.08
CA LEU A 124 18.30 -6.24 -7.57
C LEU A 124 18.34 -5.57 -8.95
N ARG A 125 19.19 -4.58 -9.12
CA ARG A 125 19.35 -3.85 -10.38
C ARG A 125 19.76 -4.77 -11.51
N GLN A 126 20.65 -5.72 -11.25
CA GLN A 126 21.08 -6.72 -12.24
C GLN A 126 19.90 -7.59 -12.69
N VAL A 127 19.14 -8.16 -11.75
CA VAL A 127 17.97 -9.00 -12.08
C VAL A 127 16.88 -8.19 -12.81
N VAL A 128 16.60 -6.98 -12.36
CA VAL A 128 15.64 -6.06 -13.00
C VAL A 128 16.03 -5.79 -14.45
N LYS A 129 17.34 -5.60 -14.72
CA LYS A 129 17.86 -5.46 -16.08
C LYS A 129 17.67 -6.72 -16.92
N GLU A 130 17.95 -7.90 -16.37
CA GLU A 130 17.77 -9.19 -17.04
C GLU A 130 16.30 -9.47 -17.37
N LEU A 131 15.39 -9.01 -16.52
CA LEU A 131 13.93 -9.07 -16.75
C LEU A 131 13.44 -8.03 -17.78
N GLY A 132 14.31 -7.15 -18.28
CA GLY A 132 13.94 -6.09 -19.21
C GLY A 132 13.06 -5.00 -18.61
N ILE A 133 13.10 -4.82 -17.29
CA ILE A 133 12.32 -3.81 -16.58
C ILE A 133 13.04 -2.47 -16.62
N PRO A 134 12.45 -1.40 -17.19
CA PRO A 134 13.06 -0.08 -17.21
C PRO A 134 13.13 0.54 -15.82
N VAL A 135 14.26 1.17 -15.52
CA VAL A 135 14.49 1.91 -14.26
C VAL A 135 14.33 3.39 -14.56
N ASN A 136 13.48 4.08 -13.79
CA ASN A 136 13.28 5.52 -13.94
C ASN A 136 14.53 6.31 -13.56
N SER A 137 14.82 7.38 -14.31
CA SER A 137 15.89 8.35 -14.05
C SER A 137 15.44 9.51 -13.16
N GLU A 138 14.19 9.95 -13.36
CA GLU A 138 13.59 11.01 -12.58
C GLU A 138 12.93 10.49 -11.31
N PRO A 139 12.89 11.30 -10.24
CA PRO A 139 12.19 10.96 -9.01
C PRO A 139 10.70 10.68 -9.28
N ALA A 140 10.20 9.59 -8.73
CA ALA A 140 8.79 9.24 -8.86
C ALA A 140 7.92 9.96 -7.82
N GLU A 141 6.65 10.12 -8.13
CA GLU A 141 5.66 10.74 -7.24
C GLU A 141 5.37 9.89 -6.01
N TYR A 142 5.02 10.55 -4.90
CA TYR A 142 4.66 9.91 -3.63
C TYR A 142 3.62 8.79 -3.81
N ARG A 143 2.53 9.10 -4.51
CA ARG A 143 1.43 8.18 -4.76
C ARG A 143 1.91 6.90 -5.45
N GLU A 144 2.68 7.04 -6.51
CA GLU A 144 3.14 5.91 -7.33
C GLU A 144 4.07 4.99 -6.55
N ILE A 145 5.01 5.55 -5.79
CA ILE A 145 5.90 4.78 -4.91
C ILE A 145 5.08 3.98 -3.89
N HIS A 146 4.15 4.63 -3.21
CA HIS A 146 3.42 4.00 -2.10
C HIS A 146 2.37 3.00 -2.57
N ILE A 147 1.77 3.17 -3.75
CA ILE A 147 0.93 2.13 -4.37
C ILE A 147 1.75 0.88 -4.68
N ALA A 148 2.95 1.03 -5.23
CA ALA A 148 3.82 -0.12 -5.49
C ALA A 148 4.20 -0.86 -4.19
N LEU A 149 4.59 -0.13 -3.14
CA LEU A 149 4.92 -0.70 -1.82
C LEU A 149 3.71 -1.40 -1.18
N LEU A 150 2.52 -0.84 -1.36
CA LEU A 150 1.28 -1.36 -0.80
C LEU A 150 0.98 -2.80 -1.25
N THR A 151 1.38 -3.20 -2.46
CA THR A 151 1.18 -4.56 -2.96
C THR A 151 1.87 -5.65 -2.14
N GLY A 152 2.94 -5.31 -1.43
CA GLY A 152 3.64 -6.20 -0.49
C GLY A 152 3.20 -6.03 0.97
N LEU A 153 2.33 -5.06 1.27
CA LEU A 153 1.97 -4.67 2.64
C LEU A 153 0.45 -4.66 2.90
N LEU A 154 -0.34 -5.34 2.07
CA LEU A 154 -1.81 -5.35 2.19
C LEU A 154 -2.32 -5.86 3.54
N SER A 155 -1.57 -6.75 4.20
CA SER A 155 -1.88 -7.23 5.56
C SER A 155 -1.38 -6.31 6.68
N HIS A 156 -0.66 -5.25 6.35
CA HIS A 156 -0.06 -4.29 7.30
C HIS A 156 -0.64 -2.88 7.18
N ILE A 157 -1.88 -2.78 6.73
CA ILE A 157 -2.64 -1.53 6.69
C ILE A 157 -3.31 -1.30 8.04
N GLY A 158 -3.44 -0.05 8.44
CA GLY A 158 -4.17 0.34 9.63
C GLY A 158 -5.02 1.58 9.40
N MET A 159 -6.18 1.58 10.06
CA MET A 159 -7.06 2.75 10.16
C MET A 159 -7.02 3.26 11.59
N LYS A 160 -6.72 4.55 11.76
CA LYS A 160 -6.64 5.19 13.08
C LYS A 160 -8.00 5.17 13.77
N ASP A 161 -8.03 4.77 15.02
CA ASP A 161 -9.18 4.92 15.90
C ASP A 161 -9.44 6.41 16.17
N ALA A 162 -10.70 6.84 16.17
CA ALA A 162 -11.07 8.24 16.37
C ALA A 162 -10.65 8.77 17.76
N ASP A 163 -10.78 7.92 18.77
CA ASP A 163 -10.62 8.31 20.17
C ASP A 163 -9.26 7.94 20.78
N LYS A 164 -8.42 7.19 20.03
CA LYS A 164 -7.15 6.65 20.53
C LYS A 164 -6.00 6.92 19.58
N GLN A 165 -4.78 6.89 20.12
CA GLN A 165 -3.54 6.94 19.33
C GLN A 165 -3.16 5.55 18.77
N GLU A 166 -4.15 4.72 18.48
CA GLU A 166 -4.00 3.36 17.99
C GLU A 166 -4.64 3.20 16.62
N TYR A 167 -4.14 2.22 15.90
CA TYR A 167 -4.68 1.79 14.61
C TYR A 167 -5.33 0.43 14.74
N THR A 168 -6.45 0.26 14.09
CA THR A 168 -7.03 -1.06 13.82
C THR A 168 -6.45 -1.57 12.52
N GLY A 169 -5.77 -2.68 12.58
CA GLY A 169 -5.15 -3.36 11.45
C GLY A 169 -5.93 -4.58 10.98
N ALA A 170 -5.29 -5.40 10.15
CA ALA A 170 -5.86 -6.65 9.64
C ALA A 170 -6.29 -7.57 10.80
N ARG A 171 -7.45 -8.21 10.65
CA ARG A 171 -8.00 -9.17 11.63
C ARG A 171 -8.17 -8.57 13.03
N ASN A 172 -8.51 -7.29 13.11
CA ASN A 172 -8.67 -6.54 14.38
C ASN A 172 -7.39 -6.40 15.22
N ALA A 173 -6.21 -6.63 14.67
CA ALA A 173 -4.96 -6.33 15.37
C ALA A 173 -4.91 -4.84 15.74
N ARG A 174 -4.48 -4.55 16.96
CA ARG A 174 -4.32 -3.16 17.45
C ARG A 174 -2.84 -2.84 17.52
N PHE A 175 -2.41 -1.77 16.86
CA PHE A 175 -1.03 -1.33 16.90
C PHE A 175 -0.90 0.20 17.00
N SER A 176 0.26 0.65 17.45
CA SER A 176 0.63 2.06 17.47
C SER A 176 1.83 2.30 16.57
N ILE A 177 1.95 3.50 16.01
CA ILE A 177 3.15 3.88 15.26
C ILE A 177 4.33 3.99 16.24
N PHE A 178 5.46 3.41 15.85
CA PHE A 178 6.69 3.46 16.67
C PHE A 178 7.17 4.91 16.88
N PRO A 179 7.63 5.29 18.09
CA PRO A 179 8.01 6.67 18.41
C PRO A 179 9.12 7.27 17.53
N GLY A 180 9.96 6.43 16.94
CA GLY A 180 11.02 6.86 16.01
C GLY A 180 10.54 7.20 14.59
N SER A 181 9.28 6.95 14.27
CA SER A 181 8.68 7.29 12.97
C SER A 181 8.49 8.80 12.80
N GLY A 182 8.69 9.28 11.58
CA GLY A 182 8.35 10.66 11.20
C GLY A 182 6.86 10.98 11.35
N LEU A 183 6.00 9.96 11.35
CA LEU A 183 4.55 10.08 11.48
C LEU A 183 4.05 10.13 12.93
N PHE A 184 4.91 9.85 13.91
CA PHE A 184 4.49 9.68 15.30
C PHE A 184 3.79 10.91 15.90
N LYS A 185 4.27 12.12 15.59
CA LYS A 185 3.69 13.38 16.10
C LYS A 185 2.37 13.78 15.43
N LYS A 186 2.17 13.38 14.20
CA LYS A 186 0.97 13.67 13.39
C LYS A 186 0.50 12.41 12.68
N PRO A 187 -0.05 11.44 13.42
CA PRO A 187 -0.44 10.16 12.85
C PRO A 187 -1.64 10.34 11.89
N PRO A 188 -1.51 9.92 10.63
CA PRO A 188 -2.58 10.03 9.63
C PRO A 188 -3.71 9.04 9.89
N LYS A 189 -4.86 9.24 9.25
CA LYS A 189 -6.03 8.35 9.40
C LYS A 189 -5.75 6.94 8.87
N TRP A 190 -5.04 6.82 7.77
CA TRP A 190 -4.69 5.54 7.15
C TRP A 190 -3.19 5.43 6.99
N VAL A 191 -2.65 4.27 7.37
CA VAL A 191 -1.21 3.95 7.26
C VAL A 191 -1.00 2.57 6.68
N MET A 192 0.18 2.36 6.10
CA MET A 192 0.80 1.05 5.94
C MET A 192 2.10 1.02 6.72
N VAL A 193 2.46 -0.14 7.25
CA VAL A 193 3.71 -0.34 8.00
C VAL A 193 4.50 -1.50 7.43
N ALA A 194 5.83 -1.41 7.42
CA ALA A 194 6.67 -2.47 6.89
C ALA A 194 6.64 -3.72 7.78
N GLU A 195 6.59 -3.53 9.08
CA GLU A 195 6.60 -4.61 10.07
C GLU A 195 5.76 -4.28 11.31
N LEU A 196 5.23 -5.32 11.93
CA LEU A 196 4.58 -5.28 13.23
C LEU A 196 5.46 -6.01 14.24
N VAL A 197 5.90 -5.30 15.27
CA VAL A 197 6.80 -5.83 16.30
C VAL A 197 6.10 -5.80 17.65
N GLU A 198 5.96 -6.95 18.26
CA GLU A 198 5.37 -7.10 19.59
C GLU A 198 6.44 -6.97 20.69
N THR A 199 6.19 -6.07 21.64
CA THR A 199 6.96 -5.92 22.87
C THR A 199 5.98 -5.81 24.04
N SER A 200 5.91 -4.70 24.77
CA SER A 200 4.83 -4.40 25.70
C SER A 200 3.48 -4.12 25.01
N ARG A 201 3.53 -3.74 23.76
CA ARG A 201 2.43 -3.57 22.80
C ARG A 201 2.89 -3.87 21.39
N LEU A 202 1.95 -3.91 20.46
CA LEU A 202 2.26 -4.08 19.04
C LEU A 202 2.61 -2.73 18.41
N TRP A 203 3.80 -2.64 17.84
CA TRP A 203 4.32 -1.44 17.17
C TRP A 203 4.37 -1.63 15.66
N GLY A 204 3.84 -0.66 14.93
CA GLY A 204 4.08 -0.52 13.49
C GLY A 204 5.36 0.27 13.24
N ARG A 205 6.34 -0.38 12.65
CA ARG A 205 7.63 0.23 12.31
C ARG A 205 7.72 0.51 10.83
N ILE A 206 8.34 1.63 10.47
CA ILE A 206 8.48 2.12 9.10
C ILE A 206 7.09 2.30 8.48
N ALA A 207 6.49 3.42 8.81
CA ALA A 207 5.12 3.74 8.44
C ALA A 207 5.05 4.76 7.29
N ALA A 208 3.99 4.71 6.52
CA ALA A 208 3.64 5.75 5.55
C ALA A 208 2.14 6.01 5.53
N ARG A 209 1.77 7.27 5.26
CA ARG A 209 0.39 7.64 4.97
C ARG A 209 -0.05 7.02 3.64
N ILE A 210 -1.25 6.47 3.63
CA ILE A 210 -1.90 5.98 2.42
C ILE A 210 -3.31 6.57 2.31
N ASP A 211 -3.85 6.55 1.10
CA ASP A 211 -5.26 6.80 0.86
C ASP A 211 -5.96 5.45 0.64
N PRO A 212 -7.11 5.19 1.31
CA PRO A 212 -7.79 3.89 1.23
C PRO A 212 -8.23 3.53 -0.19
N GLU A 213 -8.48 4.52 -1.04
CA GLU A 213 -8.82 4.32 -2.46
C GLU A 213 -7.70 3.68 -3.29
N TRP A 214 -6.44 3.74 -2.83
CA TRP A 214 -5.32 3.05 -3.49
C TRP A 214 -5.34 1.54 -3.26
N VAL A 215 -6.02 1.10 -2.21
CA VAL A 215 -6.02 -0.32 -1.78
C VAL A 215 -6.87 -1.18 -2.70
N GLU A 216 -8.06 -0.73 -3.06
CA GLU A 216 -9.02 -1.53 -3.84
C GLU A 216 -8.43 -2.05 -5.16
N PRO A 217 -7.77 -1.24 -6.02
CA PRO A 217 -7.22 -1.72 -7.29
C PRO A 217 -6.16 -2.79 -7.15
N VAL A 218 -5.33 -2.74 -6.09
CA VAL A 218 -4.21 -3.67 -5.88
C VAL A 218 -4.57 -4.85 -4.98
N ALA A 219 -5.74 -4.84 -4.35
CA ALA A 219 -6.21 -5.85 -3.41
C ALA A 219 -7.40 -6.67 -3.91
N GLN A 220 -7.67 -6.71 -5.22
CA GLN A 220 -8.86 -7.37 -5.79
C GLN A 220 -9.05 -8.82 -5.35
N HIS A 221 -7.95 -9.54 -5.09
CA HIS A 221 -7.94 -10.93 -4.61
C HIS A 221 -8.23 -11.08 -3.11
N LEU A 222 -8.28 -9.98 -2.35
CA LEU A 222 -8.45 -9.97 -0.89
C LEU A 222 -9.70 -9.23 -0.43
N ILE A 223 -10.31 -8.44 -1.32
CA ILE A 223 -11.46 -7.61 -0.96
C ILE A 223 -12.74 -8.45 -0.80
N LYS A 224 -13.57 -8.01 0.13
CA LYS A 224 -14.94 -8.48 0.30
C LYS A 224 -15.91 -7.32 0.06
N ARG A 225 -16.87 -7.54 -0.83
CA ARG A 225 -17.95 -6.58 -1.10
C ARG A 225 -19.22 -7.03 -0.40
N THR A 226 -19.91 -6.12 0.24
CA THR A 226 -21.24 -6.33 0.81
C THR A 226 -22.15 -5.21 0.36
N TYR A 227 -23.42 -5.53 0.19
CA TYR A 227 -24.42 -4.61 -0.33
C TYR A 227 -25.57 -4.51 0.65
N SER A 228 -26.13 -3.31 0.79
CA SER A 228 -27.27 -3.04 1.66
C SER A 228 -28.23 -2.05 0.99
N GLU A 229 -29.47 -2.05 1.47
CA GLU A 229 -30.51 -1.10 1.09
C GLU A 229 -30.76 -1.00 -0.43
N PRO A 230 -30.97 -2.12 -1.15
CA PRO A 230 -31.34 -2.06 -2.55
C PRO A 230 -32.71 -1.35 -2.69
N HIS A 231 -32.76 -0.32 -3.53
CA HIS A 231 -33.96 0.49 -3.74
C HIS A 231 -34.04 1.01 -5.17
N TRP A 232 -35.26 1.22 -5.64
CA TRP A 232 -35.51 1.87 -6.92
C TRP A 232 -35.11 3.37 -6.84
N GLU A 233 -34.35 3.83 -7.81
CA GLU A 233 -34.00 5.23 -7.92
C GLU A 233 -34.46 5.80 -9.26
N ARG A 234 -35.50 6.63 -9.23
CA ARG A 234 -36.12 7.23 -10.39
C ARG A 234 -35.13 8.01 -11.28
N ALA A 235 -34.25 8.78 -10.67
CA ALA A 235 -33.27 9.62 -11.37
C ALA A 235 -32.27 8.80 -12.19
N GLN A 236 -31.91 7.62 -11.69
CA GLN A 236 -31.02 6.68 -12.37
C GLN A 236 -31.76 5.71 -13.30
N GLY A 237 -33.07 5.56 -13.13
CA GLY A 237 -33.88 4.56 -13.82
C GLY A 237 -33.42 3.13 -13.54
N ALA A 238 -32.87 2.89 -12.35
CA ALA A 238 -32.25 1.64 -11.96
C ALA A 238 -32.39 1.38 -10.46
N VAL A 239 -32.21 0.12 -10.08
CA VAL A 239 -32.06 -0.24 -8.65
C VAL A 239 -30.64 0.05 -8.22
N MET A 240 -30.52 0.87 -7.20
CA MET A 240 -29.24 1.23 -6.57
C MET A 240 -29.12 0.56 -5.21
N ALA A 241 -27.88 0.36 -4.77
CA ALA A 241 -27.59 -0.15 -3.43
C ALA A 241 -26.35 0.54 -2.85
N THR A 242 -26.16 0.41 -1.56
CA THR A 242 -24.95 0.85 -0.88
C THR A 242 -23.94 -0.30 -0.82
N GLU A 243 -22.78 -0.12 -1.44
CA GLU A 243 -21.67 -1.06 -1.41
C GLU A 243 -20.67 -0.67 -0.30
N LYS A 244 -20.26 -1.66 0.47
CA LYS A 244 -19.12 -1.57 1.40
C LYS A 244 -18.03 -2.52 0.94
N VAL A 245 -16.77 -2.05 0.89
CA VAL A 245 -15.61 -2.85 0.52
C VAL A 245 -14.66 -2.96 1.70
N THR A 246 -14.27 -4.17 2.04
CA THR A 246 -13.34 -4.43 3.14
C THR A 246 -12.14 -5.25 2.68
N VAL A 247 -10.98 -5.00 3.31
CA VAL A 247 -9.75 -5.80 3.21
C VAL A 247 -9.38 -6.23 4.62
N TYR A 248 -9.29 -7.54 4.88
CA TYR A 248 -9.03 -8.10 6.21
C TYR A 248 -9.93 -7.51 7.32
N GLY A 249 -11.16 -7.15 7.00
CA GLY A 249 -12.11 -6.52 7.91
C GLY A 249 -12.06 -4.99 7.96
N LEU A 250 -11.05 -4.36 7.38
CA LEU A 250 -10.93 -2.89 7.33
C LEU A 250 -11.82 -2.30 6.22
N PRO A 251 -12.67 -1.32 6.53
CA PRO A 251 -13.56 -0.70 5.55
C PRO A 251 -12.83 0.32 4.69
N ILE A 252 -12.20 -0.11 3.59
CA ILE A 252 -11.52 0.78 2.64
C ILE A 252 -12.50 1.63 1.84
N VAL A 253 -13.73 1.14 1.64
CA VAL A 253 -14.90 1.89 1.18
C VAL A 253 -16.01 1.65 2.18
N ALA A 254 -16.37 2.67 2.95
CA ALA A 254 -17.40 2.56 3.98
C ALA A 254 -18.81 2.48 3.39
N ALA A 255 -19.09 3.32 2.39
CA ALA A 255 -20.37 3.37 1.69
C ALA A 255 -20.19 3.99 0.31
N ARG A 256 -20.60 3.28 -0.72
CA ARG A 256 -20.57 3.74 -2.11
C ARG A 256 -21.87 3.35 -2.79
N LYS A 257 -22.54 4.30 -3.44
CA LYS A 257 -23.73 4.00 -4.24
C LYS A 257 -23.32 3.28 -5.52
N VAL A 258 -23.96 2.15 -5.81
CA VAL A 258 -23.69 1.34 -6.99
C VAL A 258 -24.99 0.88 -7.64
N ASN A 259 -24.93 0.63 -8.95
CA ASN A 259 -26.01 -0.04 -9.66
C ASN A 259 -26.06 -1.52 -9.28
N TYR A 260 -27.22 -1.97 -8.81
CA TYR A 260 -27.40 -3.33 -8.27
C TYR A 260 -27.81 -4.38 -9.31
N SER A 261 -28.07 -3.97 -10.55
CA SER A 261 -28.66 -4.83 -11.59
C SER A 261 -27.83 -6.07 -11.94
N GLN A 262 -26.50 -5.99 -11.82
CA GLN A 262 -25.60 -7.11 -12.07
C GLN A 262 -25.39 -8.01 -10.84
N ILE A 263 -25.80 -7.55 -9.66
CA ILE A 263 -25.55 -8.22 -8.38
C ILE A 263 -26.72 -9.13 -8.04
N ASP A 264 -27.94 -8.60 -8.13
CA ASP A 264 -29.18 -9.37 -7.96
C ASP A 264 -30.23 -8.96 -9.01
N PRO A 265 -30.16 -9.55 -10.22
CA PRO A 265 -31.09 -9.24 -11.30
C PRO A 265 -32.54 -9.55 -10.97
N ALA A 266 -32.83 -10.59 -10.14
CA ALA A 266 -34.17 -10.99 -9.80
C ALA A 266 -34.85 -9.95 -8.92
N LEU A 267 -34.18 -9.51 -7.84
CA LEU A 267 -34.67 -8.44 -6.98
C LEU A 267 -34.81 -7.12 -7.75
N CYS A 268 -33.86 -6.81 -8.61
CA CYS A 268 -33.92 -5.59 -9.43
C CYS A 268 -35.10 -5.58 -10.37
N ARG A 269 -35.45 -6.72 -10.97
CA ARG A 269 -36.64 -6.88 -11.80
C ARG A 269 -37.92 -6.66 -10.99
N GLU A 270 -38.01 -7.25 -9.79
CA GLU A 270 -39.17 -7.09 -8.90
C GLU A 270 -39.36 -5.62 -8.53
N LEU A 271 -38.31 -4.93 -8.06
CA LEU A 271 -38.37 -3.54 -7.66
C LEU A 271 -38.67 -2.61 -8.86
N PHE A 272 -38.14 -2.90 -10.05
CA PHE A 272 -38.48 -2.19 -11.26
C PHE A 272 -39.99 -2.33 -11.60
N ILE A 273 -40.51 -3.54 -11.59
CA ILE A 273 -41.95 -3.77 -11.88
C ILE A 273 -42.81 -3.01 -10.86
N ARG A 274 -42.51 -3.14 -9.58
CA ARG A 274 -43.28 -2.51 -8.50
C ARG A 274 -43.26 -1.00 -8.58
N HIS A 275 -42.06 -0.39 -8.56
CA HIS A 275 -41.95 1.05 -8.44
C HIS A 275 -42.04 1.78 -9.79
N ALA A 276 -41.35 1.28 -10.81
CA ALA A 276 -41.33 1.95 -12.10
C ALA A 276 -42.62 1.73 -12.88
N LEU A 277 -43.12 0.49 -12.99
CA LEU A 277 -44.27 0.16 -13.84
C LEU A 277 -45.58 0.28 -13.11
N VAL A 278 -45.73 -0.31 -11.90
CA VAL A 278 -47.00 -0.30 -11.14
C VAL A 278 -47.21 1.06 -10.47
N GLU A 279 -46.23 1.60 -9.78
CA GLU A 279 -46.35 2.90 -9.10
C GLU A 279 -46.10 4.09 -10.06
N GLY A 280 -45.62 3.83 -11.29
CA GLY A 280 -45.38 4.87 -12.30
C GLY A 280 -44.21 5.83 -11.94
N ASP A 281 -43.37 5.42 -11.03
CA ASP A 281 -42.23 6.23 -10.58
C ASP A 281 -41.00 6.05 -11.51
N TRP A 282 -41.19 6.40 -12.79
CA TRP A 282 -40.16 6.31 -13.80
C TRP A 282 -40.25 7.47 -14.78
N GLN A 283 -39.07 8.05 -15.14
CA GLN A 283 -38.98 9.04 -16.20
C GLN A 283 -38.40 8.37 -17.45
N THR A 284 -39.25 8.07 -18.40
CA THR A 284 -38.86 7.42 -19.65
C THR A 284 -39.66 7.94 -20.85
N ARG A 285 -39.07 7.83 -22.05
CA ARG A 285 -39.73 8.16 -23.32
C ARG A 285 -40.33 6.95 -24.01
N HIS A 286 -40.25 5.77 -23.43
CA HIS A 286 -40.81 4.54 -24.02
C HIS A 286 -42.33 4.61 -24.17
N ALA A 287 -42.81 4.28 -25.37
CA ALA A 287 -44.25 4.36 -25.70
C ALA A 287 -45.10 3.48 -24.79
N PHE A 288 -44.68 2.25 -24.54
CA PHE A 288 -45.40 1.29 -23.68
C PHE A 288 -45.65 1.83 -22.28
N PHE A 289 -44.72 2.65 -21.73
CA PHE A 289 -44.90 3.19 -20.38
C PHE A 289 -46.01 4.23 -20.35
N ARG A 290 -46.15 5.05 -21.38
CA ARG A 290 -47.27 6.00 -21.52
C ARG A 290 -48.61 5.30 -21.65
N GLU A 291 -48.66 4.15 -22.35
CA GLU A 291 -49.87 3.34 -22.44
C GLU A 291 -50.20 2.67 -21.10
N ASN A 292 -49.20 2.13 -20.40
CA ASN A 292 -49.34 1.58 -19.08
C ASN A 292 -49.93 2.59 -18.05
N LEU A 293 -49.51 3.85 -18.13
CA LEU A 293 -50.03 4.93 -17.26
C LEU A 293 -51.50 5.25 -17.54
N LYS A 294 -52.01 5.00 -18.76
CA LYS A 294 -53.43 5.20 -19.09
C LYS A 294 -54.35 4.13 -18.51
N LEU A 295 -53.79 2.96 -18.18
CA LEU A 295 -54.51 1.83 -17.60
C LEU A 295 -54.63 1.91 -16.06
N ARG A 296 -53.95 2.85 -15.46
CA ARG A 296 -54.01 3.18 -14.03
C ARG A 296 -55.19 4.13 -13.77
#